data_bd0beb2eac1fc3e8274c8fb7103f0301
#
_entry.id   bd0beb2eac1fc3e8274c8fb7103f0301
#
_cell.length_a   1.000
_cell.length_b   1.000
_cell.length_c   1.000
_cell.angle_alpha   90.00
_cell.angle_beta   90.00
_cell.angle_gamma   90.00
#
_symmetry.space_group_name_H-M   'P 1'
#
loop_
_entity.id
_entity.type
_entity.pdbx_description
1 polymer ?
#
loop_
_entity_poly.entity_id
_entity_poly.type
_entity_poly.pdbx_seq_one_letter_code
_entity_poly.pdbx_strand_id
1 'polypeptide(L)' 'MKTELVRFMKTLKANQNNLTRQQFRTIKGQAFAGDIKGAEKGLYKLLERRCG' A
#
# COMPACT_ATOMS: atom_id res chain seq x y z
N MET A 1 -3.43 18.48 -3.80
CA MET A 1 -3.36 18.11 -2.39
C MET A 1 -3.03 16.67 -2.20
N LYS A 2 -2.52 16.37 -1.05
CA LYS A 2 -2.03 15.02 -0.76
C LYS A 2 -3.04 14.18 0.00
N THR A 3 -4.32 14.51 -0.13
CA THR A 3 -5.35 13.80 0.61
C THR A 3 -5.36 12.31 0.27
N GLU A 4 -5.25 12.01 -1.01
CA GLU A 4 -5.24 10.61 -1.43
C GLU A 4 -4.06 9.86 -0.84
N LEU A 5 -2.89 10.51 -0.84
CA LEU A 5 -1.71 9.88 -0.28
C LEU A 5 -1.87 9.63 1.21
N VAL A 6 -2.40 10.60 1.92
CA VAL A 6 -2.60 10.46 3.36
C VAL A 6 -3.56 9.31 3.65
N ARG A 7 -4.66 9.24 2.92
CA ARG A 7 -5.63 8.17 3.11
C ARG A 7 -5.01 6.81 2.79
N PHE A 8 -4.26 6.75 1.71
CA PHE A 8 -3.62 5.51 1.34
C PHE A 8 -2.60 5.08 2.39
N MET A 9 -1.85 6.03 2.91
CA MET A 9 -0.86 5.69 3.94
C MET A 9 -1.50 5.14 5.20
N LYS A 10 -2.66 5.65 5.55
CA LYS A 10 -3.38 5.13 6.70
C LYS A 10 -3.80 3.68 6.45
N THR A 11 -4.31 3.42 5.26
CA THR A 11 -4.70 2.07 4.89
C THR A 11 -3.50 1.14 4.87
N LEU A 12 -2.41 1.61 4.30
CA LEU A 12 -1.19 0.80 4.23
C LEU A 12 -0.67 0.47 5.62
N LYS A 13 -0.66 1.44 6.51
CA LYS A 13 -0.20 1.22 7.86
C LYS A 13 -1.09 0.25 8.61
N ALA A 14 -2.39 0.34 8.37
CA ALA A 14 -3.33 -0.56 9.02
C ALA A 14 -3.11 -2.00 8.60
N ASN A 15 -2.54 -2.20 7.42
CA ASN A 15 -2.30 -3.54 6.90
C ASN A 15 -0.84 -3.96 6.94
N GLN A 16 0.00 -3.17 7.61
CA GLN A 16 1.44 -3.47 7.58
C GLN A 16 1.76 -4.82 8.18
N ASN A 17 0.94 -5.30 9.12
CA ASN A 17 1.18 -6.61 9.72
C ASN A 17 0.93 -7.75 8.75
N ASN A 18 0.22 -7.48 7.67
CA ASN A 18 -0.05 -8.48 6.65
C ASN A 18 0.96 -8.41 5.51
N LEU A 19 1.93 -7.54 5.61
CA LEU A 19 2.92 -7.33 4.56
C LEU A 19 4.31 -7.58 5.12
N THR A 20 5.20 -8.05 4.25
CA THR A 20 6.60 -8.13 4.63
C THR A 20 7.17 -6.71 4.62
N ARG A 21 8.32 -6.56 5.27
CA ARG A 21 8.96 -5.25 5.30
C ARG A 21 9.24 -4.76 3.88
N GLN A 22 9.69 -5.65 3.03
CA GLN A 22 10.01 -5.28 1.65
C GLN A 22 8.75 -4.88 0.89
N GLN A 23 7.67 -5.63 1.07
CA GLN A 23 6.41 -5.30 0.41
C GLN A 23 5.91 -3.93 0.86
N PHE A 24 5.97 -3.68 2.14
CA PHE A 24 5.52 -2.40 2.68
C PHE A 24 6.33 -1.25 2.07
N ARG A 25 7.64 -1.39 2.04
CA ARG A 25 8.50 -0.35 1.51
C ARG A 25 8.25 -0.12 0.02
N THR A 26 8.06 -1.20 -0.72
CA THR A 26 7.83 -1.09 -2.16
C THR A 26 6.55 -0.31 -2.44
N ILE A 27 5.48 -0.68 -1.75
CA ILE A 27 4.20 -0.03 -1.97
C ILE A 27 4.25 1.43 -1.51
N LYS A 28 4.88 1.66 -0.37
CA LYS A 28 5.02 3.01 0.14
C LYS A 28 5.80 3.89 -0.83
N GLY A 29 6.91 3.38 -1.34
CA GLY A 29 7.71 4.12 -2.29
C GLY A 29 6.95 4.43 -3.56
N GLN A 30 6.17 3.48 -4.02
CA GLN A 30 5.39 3.68 -5.22
C GLN A 30 4.34 4.78 -5.02
N ALA A 31 3.71 4.78 -3.87
CA ALA A 31 2.72 5.81 -3.56
C ALA A 31 3.36 7.19 -3.48
N PHE A 32 4.53 7.28 -2.86
CA PHE A 32 5.24 8.54 -2.74
C PHE A 32 5.74 9.03 -4.09
N ALA A 33 5.95 8.12 -5.03
CA ALA A 33 6.38 8.50 -6.37
C ALA A 33 5.22 9.05 -7.21
N GLY A 34 4.02 9.07 -6.64
CA GLY A 34 2.87 9.62 -7.33
C GLY A 34 1.95 8.55 -7.92
N ASP A 35 2.32 7.29 -7.80
CA ASP A 35 1.53 6.20 -8.37
C ASP A 35 0.67 5.56 -7.28
N ILE A 36 -0.24 6.36 -6.75
CA ILE A 36 -1.09 5.89 -5.66
C ILE A 36 -2.01 4.76 -6.11
N LYS A 37 -2.55 4.89 -7.31
CA LYS A 37 -3.45 3.85 -7.82
C LYS A 37 -2.71 2.53 -8.02
N GLY A 38 -1.51 2.59 -8.54
CA GLY A 38 -0.72 1.37 -8.71
C GLY A 38 -0.36 0.75 -7.38
N ALA A 39 0.01 1.59 -6.42
CA ALA A 39 0.34 1.10 -5.08
C ALA A 39 -0.89 0.47 -4.43
N GLU A 40 -2.04 1.09 -4.62
CA GLU A 40 -3.28 0.57 -4.06
C GLU A 40 -3.60 -0.80 -4.64
N LYS A 41 -3.48 -0.93 -5.95
CA LYS A 41 -3.72 -2.22 -6.59
C LYS A 41 -2.77 -3.28 -6.08
N GLY A 42 -1.51 -2.91 -5.93
CA GLY A 42 -0.54 -3.86 -5.41
C GLY A 42 -0.87 -4.31 -4.01
N LEU A 43 -1.30 -3.36 -3.17
CA LEU A 43 -1.66 -3.68 -1.80
C LEU A 43 -2.85 -4.65 -1.76
N TYR A 44 -3.89 -4.35 -2.52
CA TYR A 44 -5.06 -5.20 -2.53
C TYR A 44 -4.75 -6.59 -3.05
N LYS A 45 -3.89 -6.70 -4.03
CA LYS A 45 -3.49 -8.00 -4.55
C LYS A 45 -2.80 -8.82 -3.49
N LEU A 46 -1.93 -8.19 -2.71
CA LEU A 46 -1.23 -8.90 -1.66
C LEU A 46 -2.19 -9.36 -0.57
N LEU A 47 -3.12 -8.50 -0.21
CA LEU A 47 -4.10 -8.86 0.81
C LEU A 47 -5.00 -9.99 0.33
N GLU A 48 -5.37 -9.96 -0.93
CA GLU A 48 -6.21 -10.99 -1.51
C GLU A 48 -5.53 -12.35 -1.43
N ARG A 49 -4.26 -12.39 -1.74
CA ARG A 49 -3.52 -13.64 -1.74
C ARG A 49 -3.44 -14.24 -0.35
N ARG A 50 -3.34 -13.39 0.65
CA ARG A 50 -3.25 -13.88 2.01
C ARG A 50 -4.57 -14.46 2.50
N CYS A 51 -5.66 -13.90 2.01
CA CYS A 51 -6.98 -14.38 2.41
C CYS A 51 -7.31 -15.73 1.79
N GLY A 52 -6.67 -16.05 0.69
CA GLY A 52 -6.89 -17.31 -0.01
C GLY A 52 -6.45 -18.52 0.79
#